data_5f72cc4b36b8e5c80325bf7392cfc430
#
_entry.id   5f72cc4b36b8e5c80325bf7392cfc430
#
_cell.length_a   1.000
_cell.length_b   1.000
_cell.length_c   1.000
_cell.angle_alpha   90.00
_cell.angle_beta   90.00
_cell.angle_gamma   90.00
#
_symmetry.space_group_name_H-M   'P 1'
#
loop_
_entity.id
_entity.type
_entity.pdbx_description
1 polymer ?
#
loop_
_entity_poly.entity_id
_entity_poly.type
_entity_poly.pdbx_seq_one_letter_code
_entity_poly.pdbx_strand_id
1 'polypeptide(L)'
;MHYVCPACESENTLDLNFPIEEYVCKTCSHLIDVAGNKKIKHLKVPTENVVLDVGQKGNIDGVEYTVVAITVKKYGNSIFWREYSLKDSKGNDAFLSESDGHWVFLISMHPDDFKGKASKLPTYAGRTYRWYENTPCTIYAAAGFFDEHIDFSVATYKEYVNGTRMISQEKTAKKSQYFYGVHISKHDVKRAFKIAHMPYYTGVGIVQPYYFDMKQAVNIFCVGALMICLLQLYVYISRTNETVFAETINFADVKDKEMVSKSFTLSGGSAPLKVNAFSGVDNSWANVQLSLVNEKTNEIVYTSKDIEQYHGYEDGESWSEGSQSEEFNLCGVSSGQYHFLISAEKEGSLLPAFSGLQSPDSRILISRDKSGTVEVTDIYKGQPITFIDGKTLEKDTTELGKLVKASFGTSKIDSLINTEGLRLTTDPISNNTYIQLKATWLPVSFWNFGFILFIMIALFVAMWIGKHFFNVNKWKNSSNTPYPANDN
;
A
#
# COMPACT_ATOMS: atom_id res chain seq x y z
N MET A 1 -41.35 15.56 39.31
CA MET A 1 -42.53 16.28 38.76
C MET A 1 -43.63 15.29 38.40
N HIS A 2 -44.91 15.70 38.58
CA HIS A 2 -46.08 14.88 38.29
C HIS A 2 -47.18 15.73 37.68
N TYR A 3 -47.66 15.36 36.51
CA TYR A 3 -48.73 16.08 35.78
C TYR A 3 -49.77 15.11 35.25
N VAL A 4 -51.03 15.40 35.44
CA VAL A 4 -52.17 14.66 34.90
C VAL A 4 -52.63 15.31 33.60
N CYS A 5 -52.68 14.53 32.53
CA CYS A 5 -53.03 15.04 31.21
C CYS A 5 -54.53 15.44 31.15
N PRO A 6 -54.86 16.69 30.76
CA PRO A 6 -56.27 17.11 30.66
C PRO A 6 -57.00 16.51 29.47
N ALA A 7 -56.32 15.80 28.57
CA ALA A 7 -56.92 15.18 27.40
C ALA A 7 -57.25 13.70 27.55
N CYS A 8 -56.51 12.95 28.40
CA CYS A 8 -56.64 11.49 28.56
C CYS A 8 -56.46 10.99 30.00
N GLU A 9 -56.31 11.89 30.95
CA GLU A 9 -56.17 11.63 32.38
C GLU A 9 -54.97 10.78 32.77
N SER A 10 -54.03 10.53 31.86
CA SER A 10 -52.84 9.76 32.13
C SER A 10 -51.80 10.58 32.94
N GLU A 11 -51.11 9.91 33.83
CA GLU A 11 -50.03 10.50 34.65
C GLU A 11 -48.75 10.60 33.83
N ASN A 12 -48.11 11.79 33.84
CA ASN A 12 -46.82 12.08 33.23
C ASN A 12 -45.84 12.49 34.33
N THR A 13 -44.84 11.66 34.57
CA THR A 13 -43.91 11.83 35.70
C THR A 13 -42.47 11.90 35.20
N LEU A 14 -41.68 12.73 35.86
CA LEU A 14 -40.21 12.78 35.67
C LEU A 14 -39.56 12.88 37.04
N ASP A 15 -38.52 12.05 37.28
CA ASP A 15 -37.73 12.05 38.53
C ASP A 15 -36.65 13.17 38.48
N LEU A 16 -37.14 14.38 38.23
CA LEU A 16 -36.37 15.62 38.29
C LEU A 16 -37.36 16.78 38.50
N ASN A 17 -36.93 17.85 39.16
CA ASN A 17 -37.75 19.03 39.39
C ASN A 17 -37.11 20.27 38.76
N PHE A 18 -37.77 20.88 37.78
CA PHE A 18 -37.37 22.14 37.19
C PHE A 18 -38.64 22.85 36.66
N PRO A 19 -38.63 24.16 36.44
CA PRO A 19 -39.77 24.87 35.82
C PRO A 19 -40.05 24.34 34.43
N ILE A 20 -41.30 24.01 34.09
CA ILE A 20 -41.72 23.65 32.73
C ILE A 20 -42.90 24.53 32.30
N GLU A 21 -42.88 24.85 31.01
CA GLU A 21 -43.98 25.60 30.35
C GLU A 21 -44.93 24.64 29.60
N GLU A 22 -44.39 23.59 29.01
CA GLU A 22 -45.15 22.62 28.21
C GLU A 22 -44.64 21.19 28.42
N TYR A 23 -45.52 20.21 28.24
CA TYR A 23 -45.12 18.81 28.11
C TYR A 23 -45.95 18.07 27.04
N VAL A 24 -45.33 17.02 26.45
CA VAL A 24 -46.04 16.11 25.56
C VAL A 24 -46.50 14.90 26.33
N CYS A 25 -47.77 14.63 26.36
CA CYS A 25 -48.35 13.50 27.07
C CYS A 25 -47.84 12.18 26.46
N LYS A 26 -47.26 11.31 27.29
CA LYS A 26 -46.70 10.01 26.86
C LYS A 26 -47.73 9.05 26.27
N THR A 27 -49.01 9.22 26.63
CA THR A 27 -50.09 8.30 26.21
C THR A 27 -50.84 8.81 24.97
N CYS A 28 -51.27 10.07 24.95
CA CYS A 28 -52.08 10.61 23.85
C CYS A 28 -51.34 11.59 22.92
N SER A 29 -50.04 11.81 23.15
CA SER A 29 -49.14 12.65 22.32
C SER A 29 -49.63 14.09 22.10
N HIS A 30 -50.51 14.60 22.97
CA HIS A 30 -50.89 16.01 22.95
C HIS A 30 -49.86 16.85 23.68
N LEU A 31 -49.52 17.98 23.07
CA LEU A 31 -48.79 19.06 23.76
C LEU A 31 -49.76 19.77 24.69
N ILE A 32 -49.36 19.86 25.94
CA ILE A 32 -50.11 20.44 27.04
C ILE A 32 -49.40 21.69 27.54
N ASP A 33 -50.08 22.81 27.58
CA ASP A 33 -49.68 24.03 28.28
C ASP A 33 -49.88 23.83 29.78
N VAL A 34 -48.82 24.01 30.58
CA VAL A 34 -48.85 23.75 32.01
C VAL A 34 -49.61 24.85 32.72
N ALA A 35 -49.37 26.12 32.39
CA ALA A 35 -50.03 27.28 33.05
C ALA A 35 -51.54 27.29 32.84
N GLY A 36 -52.01 26.99 31.66
CA GLY A 36 -53.43 26.95 31.31
C GLY A 36 -54.10 25.59 31.51
N ASN A 37 -53.33 24.55 31.83
CA ASN A 37 -53.74 23.14 31.92
C ASN A 37 -54.64 22.72 30.74
N LYS A 38 -54.21 23.03 29.50
CA LYS A 38 -54.99 22.81 28.28
C LYS A 38 -54.16 22.17 27.18
N LYS A 39 -54.85 21.38 26.34
CA LYS A 39 -54.23 20.84 25.14
C LYS A 39 -54.04 21.93 24.08
N ILE A 40 -52.85 21.94 23.45
CA ILE A 40 -52.49 22.84 22.36
C ILE A 40 -52.66 22.13 21.01
N LYS A 41 -51.93 21.02 20.83
CA LYS A 41 -51.77 20.37 19.53
C LYS A 41 -51.39 18.90 19.73
N HIS A 42 -51.84 18.04 18.80
CA HIS A 42 -51.35 16.66 18.73
C HIS A 42 -50.00 16.62 17.97
N LEU A 43 -49.01 15.93 18.52
CA LEU A 43 -47.67 15.80 17.94
C LEU A 43 -47.41 14.35 17.54
N LYS A 44 -46.47 14.17 16.62
CA LYS A 44 -45.96 12.85 16.31
C LYS A 44 -45.03 12.37 17.43
N VAL A 45 -45.07 11.07 17.68
CA VAL A 45 -44.12 10.43 18.61
C VAL A 45 -42.77 10.31 17.94
N PRO A 46 -41.67 10.66 18.63
CA PRO A 46 -40.30 10.43 18.13
C PRO A 46 -40.00 8.94 18.06
N THR A 47 -39.93 8.38 16.86
CA THR A 47 -39.66 6.94 16.64
C THR A 47 -38.46 6.65 15.74
N GLU A 48 -38.15 7.55 14.79
CA GLU A 48 -37.08 7.31 13.83
C GLU A 48 -35.69 7.36 14.49
N ASN A 49 -35.07 6.19 14.67
CA ASN A 49 -33.73 6.03 15.25
C ASN A 49 -33.55 6.70 16.63
N VAL A 50 -34.62 6.90 17.37
CA VAL A 50 -34.57 7.39 18.75
C VAL A 50 -34.10 6.25 19.66
N VAL A 51 -33.05 6.48 20.43
CA VAL A 51 -32.37 5.48 21.26
C VAL A 51 -32.35 5.80 22.74
N LEU A 52 -32.76 6.99 23.14
CA LEU A 52 -32.90 7.41 24.54
C LEU A 52 -34.36 7.68 24.84
N ASP A 53 -34.78 7.34 26.03
CA ASP A 53 -36.13 7.58 26.53
C ASP A 53 -36.18 8.80 27.46
N VAL A 54 -37.31 9.47 27.54
CA VAL A 54 -37.55 10.54 28.51
C VAL A 54 -37.47 9.95 29.92
N GLY A 55 -36.70 10.58 30.80
CA GLY A 55 -36.41 10.12 32.16
C GLY A 55 -35.20 9.20 32.27
N GLN A 56 -34.60 8.78 31.11
CA GLN A 56 -33.37 7.98 31.14
C GLN A 56 -32.20 8.80 31.69
N LYS A 57 -31.41 8.18 32.59
CA LYS A 57 -30.23 8.81 33.20
C LYS A 57 -28.95 8.27 32.60
N GLY A 58 -27.94 9.13 32.42
CA GLY A 58 -26.64 8.78 31.89
C GLY A 58 -25.54 9.68 32.45
N ASN A 59 -24.30 9.14 32.51
CA ASN A 59 -23.16 9.90 33.03
C ASN A 59 -22.23 10.27 31.84
N ILE A 60 -22.06 11.59 31.62
CA ILE A 60 -21.14 12.15 30.65
C ILE A 60 -20.09 12.96 31.39
N ASP A 61 -18.82 12.60 31.24
CA ASP A 61 -17.67 13.28 31.86
C ASP A 61 -17.81 13.48 33.42
N GLY A 62 -18.41 12.50 34.09
CA GLY A 62 -18.61 12.53 35.56
C GLY A 62 -19.86 13.26 36.02
N VAL A 63 -20.63 13.85 35.13
CA VAL A 63 -21.90 14.52 35.43
C VAL A 63 -23.08 13.61 35.02
N GLU A 64 -24.01 13.38 35.98
CA GLU A 64 -25.24 12.66 35.71
C GLU A 64 -26.27 13.61 35.07
N TYR A 65 -26.75 13.20 33.89
CA TYR A 65 -27.82 13.89 33.18
C TYR A 65 -29.07 13.03 33.07
N THR A 66 -30.22 13.68 33.14
CA THR A 66 -31.52 13.07 32.84
C THR A 66 -32.05 13.60 31.51
N VAL A 67 -32.50 12.73 30.63
CA VAL A 67 -33.18 13.12 29.39
C VAL A 67 -34.54 13.67 29.75
N VAL A 68 -34.77 14.97 29.51
CA VAL A 68 -36.03 15.65 29.89
C VAL A 68 -36.98 15.78 28.68
N ALA A 69 -36.42 15.93 27.49
CA ALA A 69 -37.19 16.03 26.27
C ALA A 69 -36.45 15.45 25.06
N ILE A 70 -37.20 15.06 24.05
CA ILE A 70 -36.69 14.53 22.79
C ILE A 70 -37.40 15.28 21.67
N THR A 71 -36.63 15.85 20.73
CA THR A 71 -37.16 16.46 19.51
C THR A 71 -36.55 15.83 18.29
N VAL A 72 -37.37 15.50 17.29
CA VAL A 72 -36.90 15.11 15.98
C VAL A 72 -37.16 16.31 15.06
N LYS A 73 -36.08 16.83 14.49
CA LYS A 73 -36.09 17.95 13.56
C LYS A 73 -35.93 17.44 12.14
N LYS A 74 -36.60 18.13 11.20
CA LYS A 74 -36.64 17.74 9.80
C LYS A 74 -36.18 18.90 8.91
N TYR A 75 -35.30 18.58 7.96
CA TYR A 75 -34.86 19.43 6.87
C TYR A 75 -35.22 18.79 5.52
N GLY A 76 -35.84 19.55 4.65
CA GLY A 76 -36.29 19.02 3.35
C GLY A 76 -37.28 17.85 3.51
N ASN A 77 -37.17 16.86 2.63
CA ASN A 77 -38.13 15.74 2.62
C ASN A 77 -37.68 14.51 3.40
N SER A 78 -36.35 14.34 3.61
CA SER A 78 -35.80 13.07 4.09
C SER A 78 -34.67 13.18 5.11
N ILE A 79 -34.23 14.37 5.49
CA ILE A 79 -33.15 14.55 6.46
C ILE A 79 -33.74 14.79 7.83
N PHE A 80 -33.39 13.95 8.78
CA PHE A 80 -33.86 14.01 10.15
C PHE A 80 -32.68 13.95 11.08
N TRP A 81 -32.70 14.76 12.15
CA TRP A 81 -31.80 14.61 13.30
C TRP A 81 -32.56 14.67 14.60
N ARG A 82 -31.99 14.11 15.64
CA ARG A 82 -32.56 13.97 16.97
C ARG A 82 -31.81 14.86 17.93
N GLU A 83 -32.53 15.58 18.75
CA GLU A 83 -31.98 16.32 19.85
C GLU A 83 -32.62 15.83 21.15
N TYR A 84 -31.76 15.48 22.09
CA TYR A 84 -32.14 15.07 23.43
C TYR A 84 -31.76 16.19 24.38
N SER A 85 -32.77 16.85 24.97
CA SER A 85 -32.55 17.84 26.03
C SER A 85 -32.22 17.14 27.31
N LEU A 86 -31.12 17.53 27.94
CA LEU A 86 -30.57 16.94 29.14
C LEU A 86 -30.56 17.99 30.26
N LYS A 87 -30.85 17.56 31.48
CA LYS A 87 -30.61 18.37 32.68
C LYS A 87 -29.79 17.60 33.71
N ASP A 88 -28.85 18.29 34.32
CA ASP A 88 -28.12 17.74 35.47
C ASP A 88 -28.95 17.89 36.78
N SER A 89 -28.42 17.36 37.89
CA SER A 89 -29.06 17.47 39.20
C SER A 89 -29.19 18.90 39.73
N LYS A 90 -28.47 19.86 39.14
CA LYS A 90 -28.54 21.29 39.50
C LYS A 90 -29.47 22.07 38.58
N GLY A 91 -30.04 21.42 37.58
CA GLY A 91 -30.91 22.04 36.59
C GLY A 91 -30.18 22.70 35.40
N ASN A 92 -28.89 22.50 35.27
CA ASN A 92 -28.15 23.02 34.10
C ASN A 92 -28.48 22.24 32.85
N ASP A 93 -28.57 22.96 31.71
CA ASP A 93 -28.94 22.43 30.42
C ASP A 93 -27.72 21.90 29.67
N ALA A 94 -27.91 20.76 29.03
CA ALA A 94 -27.05 20.23 27.99
C ALA A 94 -27.90 19.53 26.91
N PHE A 95 -27.30 19.24 25.76
CA PHE A 95 -28.02 18.60 24.66
C PHE A 95 -27.16 17.54 24.03
N LEU A 96 -27.77 16.45 23.60
CA LEU A 96 -27.15 15.50 22.66
C LEU A 96 -27.85 15.64 21.32
N SER A 97 -27.11 15.97 20.29
CA SER A 97 -27.59 15.97 18.91
C SER A 97 -27.06 14.74 18.19
N GLU A 98 -27.93 14.04 17.48
CA GLU A 98 -27.58 12.85 16.70
C GLU A 98 -28.10 13.01 15.27
N SER A 99 -27.20 12.81 14.31
CA SER A 99 -27.52 12.72 12.89
C SER A 99 -26.68 11.63 12.23
N ASP A 100 -27.34 10.74 11.48
CA ASP A 100 -26.67 9.67 10.71
C ASP A 100 -25.69 8.79 11.55
N GLY A 101 -26.00 8.59 12.84
CA GLY A 101 -25.17 7.83 13.78
C GLY A 101 -24.01 8.63 14.40
N HIS A 102 -23.88 9.92 14.07
CA HIS A 102 -22.86 10.82 14.63
C HIS A 102 -23.44 11.66 15.76
N TRP A 103 -22.68 11.80 16.82
CA TRP A 103 -23.14 12.41 18.07
C TRP A 103 -22.34 13.66 18.41
N VAL A 104 -23.04 14.68 18.89
CA VAL A 104 -22.49 15.94 19.39
C VAL A 104 -23.09 16.23 20.77
N PHE A 105 -22.23 16.50 21.74
CA PHE A 105 -22.64 17.01 23.04
C PHE A 105 -22.54 18.53 23.01
N LEU A 106 -23.65 19.23 23.34
CA LEU A 106 -23.75 20.68 23.26
C LEU A 106 -24.11 21.26 24.62
N ILE A 107 -23.59 22.44 24.89
CA ILE A 107 -23.96 23.30 26.02
C ILE A 107 -24.33 24.70 25.52
N SER A 108 -25.24 25.37 26.23
CA SER A 108 -25.59 26.75 25.93
C SER A 108 -24.37 27.67 26.15
N MET A 109 -24.19 28.65 25.29
CA MET A 109 -23.14 29.65 25.40
C MET A 109 -23.68 31.07 25.29
N HIS A 110 -23.01 32.01 25.98
CA HIS A 110 -23.39 33.40 25.86
C HIS A 110 -23.05 33.97 24.48
N PRO A 111 -23.97 34.70 23.84
CA PRO A 111 -23.73 35.23 22.50
C PRO A 111 -22.49 36.14 22.38
N ASP A 112 -22.11 36.88 23.43
CA ASP A 112 -20.99 37.82 23.39
C ASP A 112 -19.63 37.16 23.43
N ASP A 113 -19.56 35.89 23.84
CA ASP A 113 -18.33 35.10 23.82
C ASP A 113 -17.94 34.72 22.38
N PHE A 114 -18.90 34.74 21.45
CA PHE A 114 -18.69 34.42 20.04
C PHE A 114 -18.40 35.69 19.23
N LYS A 115 -17.11 35.96 18.99
CA LYS A 115 -16.62 37.16 18.32
C LYS A 115 -16.58 36.99 16.80
N GLY A 116 -16.92 38.07 16.07
CA GLY A 116 -16.88 38.05 14.62
C GLY A 116 -18.03 37.26 13.95
N LYS A 117 -19.20 37.26 14.53
CA LYS A 117 -20.44 36.55 14.08
C LYS A 117 -20.82 36.79 12.61
N ALA A 118 -20.48 37.99 12.06
CA ALA A 118 -20.72 38.33 10.68
C ALA A 118 -19.68 37.75 9.70
N SER A 119 -18.56 37.29 10.22
CA SER A 119 -17.47 36.68 9.44
C SER A 119 -17.76 35.21 9.12
N LYS A 120 -17.13 34.71 8.04
CA LYS A 120 -17.05 33.27 7.77
C LYS A 120 -16.07 32.52 8.71
N LEU A 121 -15.27 33.29 9.47
CA LEU A 121 -14.23 32.78 10.38
C LEU A 121 -14.32 33.45 11.76
N PRO A 122 -15.43 33.27 12.50
CA PRO A 122 -15.55 33.79 13.85
C PRO A 122 -14.64 33.06 14.83
N THR A 123 -14.47 33.67 16.03
CA THR A 123 -13.62 33.11 17.08
C THR A 123 -14.38 32.89 18.38
N TYR A 124 -14.05 31.78 19.07
CA TYR A 124 -14.51 31.45 20.40
C TYR A 124 -13.41 30.74 21.19
N ALA A 125 -13.20 31.13 22.45
CA ALA A 125 -12.20 30.57 23.33
C ALA A 125 -10.80 30.46 22.67
N GLY A 126 -10.36 31.49 21.95
CA GLY A 126 -9.06 31.55 21.28
C GLY A 126 -8.94 30.67 20.03
N ARG A 127 -10.03 30.12 19.55
CA ARG A 127 -10.06 29.25 18.35
C ARG A 127 -10.89 29.86 17.25
N THR A 128 -10.45 29.70 16.00
CA THR A 128 -11.18 30.16 14.81
C THR A 128 -12.06 29.03 14.29
N TYR A 129 -13.33 29.31 14.10
CA TYR A 129 -14.30 28.38 13.54
C TYR A 129 -14.63 28.77 12.11
N ARG A 130 -14.79 27.80 11.23
CA ARG A 130 -15.19 28.04 9.84
C ARG A 130 -16.68 27.80 9.67
N TRP A 131 -17.37 28.73 9.02
CA TRP A 131 -18.77 28.55 8.69
C TRP A 131 -18.94 27.30 7.83
N TYR A 132 -19.83 26.41 8.28
CA TYR A 132 -20.15 25.17 7.60
C TYR A 132 -21.34 25.33 6.68
N GLU A 133 -22.54 25.49 7.26
CA GLU A 133 -23.80 25.60 6.48
C GLU A 133 -24.89 26.32 7.27
N ASN A 134 -25.97 26.71 6.56
CA ASN A 134 -27.22 27.13 7.12
C ASN A 134 -28.29 26.08 6.81
N THR A 135 -28.90 25.52 7.84
CA THR A 135 -29.92 24.49 7.69
C THR A 135 -31.26 24.95 8.24
N PRO A 136 -32.26 25.30 7.38
CA PRO A 136 -33.60 25.57 7.85
C PRO A 136 -34.29 24.26 8.22
N CYS A 137 -34.93 24.22 9.38
CA CYS A 137 -35.62 23.02 9.85
C CYS A 137 -36.92 23.31 10.58
N THR A 138 -37.74 22.28 10.75
CA THR A 138 -38.96 22.31 11.55
C THR A 138 -38.96 21.14 12.53
N ILE A 139 -39.70 21.29 13.63
CA ILE A 139 -39.94 20.19 14.57
C ILE A 139 -40.92 19.21 13.92
N TYR A 140 -40.50 17.97 13.73
CA TYR A 140 -41.29 16.89 13.14
C TYR A 140 -42.03 16.06 14.20
N ALA A 141 -41.32 15.75 15.31
CA ALA A 141 -41.85 14.98 16.43
C ALA A 141 -41.26 15.50 17.74
N ALA A 142 -41.99 15.38 18.83
CA ALA A 142 -41.48 15.74 20.15
C ALA A 142 -42.11 14.87 21.25
N ALA A 143 -41.35 14.68 22.36
CA ALA A 143 -41.77 14.00 23.58
C ALA A 143 -41.09 14.60 24.81
N GLY A 144 -41.69 14.51 25.99
CA GLY A 144 -41.07 14.92 27.24
C GLY A 144 -41.56 16.27 27.75
N PHE A 145 -40.71 16.95 28.51
CA PHE A 145 -40.99 18.13 29.30
C PHE A 145 -40.11 19.29 28.85
N PHE A 146 -40.72 20.47 28.61
CA PHE A 146 -40.05 21.63 28.03
C PHE A 146 -40.14 22.81 29.01
N ASP A 147 -39.02 23.46 29.26
CA ASP A 147 -38.90 24.67 30.05
C ASP A 147 -39.18 25.97 29.26
N GLU A 148 -39.45 25.84 27.97
CA GLU A 148 -39.88 26.91 27.12
C GLU A 148 -41.02 26.43 26.21
N HIS A 149 -41.83 27.36 25.68
CA HIS A 149 -42.83 27.02 24.65
C HIS A 149 -42.19 26.54 23.37
N ILE A 150 -42.64 25.40 22.86
CA ILE A 150 -42.16 24.84 21.59
C ILE A 150 -42.52 25.76 20.43
N ASP A 151 -41.49 26.23 19.70
CA ASP A 151 -41.70 27.04 18.49
C ASP A 151 -41.72 26.14 17.24
N PHE A 152 -42.89 26.00 16.63
CA PHE A 152 -43.08 25.22 15.40
C PHE A 152 -42.77 26.00 14.12
N SER A 153 -42.34 27.26 14.23
CA SER A 153 -41.86 28.01 13.07
C SER A 153 -40.58 27.41 12.51
N VAL A 154 -40.21 27.81 11.29
CA VAL A 154 -38.94 27.41 10.71
C VAL A 154 -37.80 28.02 11.54
N ALA A 155 -36.97 27.17 12.14
CA ALA A 155 -35.72 27.58 12.74
C ALA A 155 -34.56 27.44 11.72
N THR A 156 -33.61 28.34 11.75
CA THR A 156 -32.40 28.26 10.92
C THR A 156 -31.21 27.96 11.82
N TYR A 157 -30.54 26.84 11.58
CA TYR A 157 -29.28 26.48 12.22
C TYR A 157 -28.12 26.96 11.39
N LYS A 158 -27.29 27.82 11.96
CA LYS A 158 -26.04 28.26 11.36
C LYS A 158 -24.88 27.62 12.09
N GLU A 159 -24.13 26.78 11.41
CA GLU A 159 -23.10 25.94 12.00
C GLU A 159 -21.69 26.39 11.63
N TYR A 160 -20.78 26.35 12.58
CA TYR A 160 -19.38 26.68 12.43
C TYR A 160 -18.53 25.57 13.05
N VAL A 161 -17.47 25.14 12.36
CA VAL A 161 -16.68 23.95 12.73
C VAL A 161 -15.20 24.26 12.90
N ASN A 162 -14.60 23.67 13.94
CA ASN A 162 -13.17 23.59 14.15
C ASN A 162 -12.78 22.19 14.66
N GLY A 163 -12.28 21.33 13.78
CA GLY A 163 -11.84 19.97 14.12
C GLY A 163 -13.00 19.13 14.69
N THR A 164 -12.92 18.84 15.99
CA THR A 164 -13.93 18.07 16.75
C THR A 164 -14.92 18.94 17.52
N ARG A 165 -14.95 20.24 17.26
CA ARG A 165 -15.77 21.22 17.93
C ARG A 165 -16.60 22.00 16.94
N MET A 166 -17.78 22.43 17.41
CA MET A 166 -18.66 23.29 16.61
C MET A 166 -19.29 24.37 17.46
N ILE A 167 -19.80 25.38 16.78
CA ILE A 167 -20.74 26.35 17.33
C ILE A 167 -21.98 26.30 16.46
N SER A 168 -23.12 26.08 17.08
CA SER A 168 -24.42 26.10 16.42
C SER A 168 -25.19 27.32 16.90
N GLN A 169 -25.67 28.12 15.95
CA GLN A 169 -26.62 29.20 16.21
C GLN A 169 -28.01 28.75 15.75
N GLU A 170 -28.89 28.58 16.68
CA GLU A 170 -30.34 28.42 16.36
C GLU A 170 -31.00 29.79 16.32
N LYS A 171 -31.63 30.09 15.21
CA LYS A 171 -32.36 31.34 15.00
C LYS A 171 -33.80 31.04 14.60
N THR A 172 -34.76 31.48 15.42
CA THR A 172 -36.19 31.51 15.10
C THR A 172 -36.61 32.96 14.87
N ALA A 173 -37.89 33.17 14.56
CA ALA A 173 -38.45 34.51 14.43
C ALA A 173 -38.41 35.31 15.76
N LYS A 174 -38.37 34.61 16.91
CA LYS A 174 -38.46 35.21 18.24
C LYS A 174 -37.16 35.34 18.95
N LYS A 175 -36.21 34.40 18.76
CA LYS A 175 -34.95 34.33 19.51
C LYS A 175 -33.80 33.83 18.68
N SER A 176 -32.56 34.09 19.19
CA SER A 176 -31.33 33.54 18.65
C SER A 176 -30.50 33.00 19.81
N GLN A 177 -30.22 31.71 19.78
CA GLN A 177 -29.44 31.01 20.81
C GLN A 177 -28.16 30.45 20.20
N TYR A 178 -27.13 30.31 21.05
CA TYR A 178 -25.84 29.78 20.65
C TYR A 178 -25.46 28.60 21.53
N PHE A 179 -24.90 27.58 20.89
CA PHE A 179 -24.48 26.35 21.55
C PHE A 179 -23.04 26.04 21.14
N TYR A 180 -22.25 25.65 22.13
CA TYR A 180 -20.94 25.10 21.90
C TYR A 180 -21.03 23.58 21.93
N GLY A 181 -20.60 22.94 20.84
CA GLY A 181 -20.67 21.50 20.65
C GLY A 181 -19.31 20.83 20.58
N VAL A 182 -19.21 19.64 21.12
CA VAL A 182 -18.02 18.80 21.05
C VAL A 182 -18.44 17.42 20.55
N HIS A 183 -17.63 16.82 19.67
CA HIS A 183 -17.83 15.43 19.27
C HIS A 183 -17.83 14.51 20.49
N ILE A 184 -18.83 13.67 20.61
CA ILE A 184 -18.88 12.56 21.56
C ILE A 184 -18.97 11.24 20.78
N SER A 185 -18.18 10.25 21.15
CA SER A 185 -18.20 8.99 20.41
C SER A 185 -19.52 8.23 20.67
N LYS A 186 -19.99 7.53 19.64
CA LYS A 186 -21.13 6.60 19.73
C LYS A 186 -20.95 5.59 20.90
N HIS A 187 -19.72 5.15 21.13
CA HIS A 187 -19.38 4.22 22.20
C HIS A 187 -19.55 4.88 23.60
N ASP A 188 -19.15 6.14 23.73
CA ASP A 188 -19.29 6.87 25.00
C ASP A 188 -20.75 7.15 25.34
N VAL A 189 -21.56 7.55 24.35
CA VAL A 189 -23.01 7.71 24.53
C VAL A 189 -23.66 6.37 24.91
N LYS A 190 -23.32 5.30 24.19
CA LYS A 190 -23.80 3.94 24.50
C LYS A 190 -23.49 3.53 25.94
N ARG A 191 -22.27 3.78 26.39
CA ARG A 191 -21.81 3.45 27.74
C ARG A 191 -22.48 4.35 28.79
N ALA A 192 -22.55 5.67 28.52
CA ALA A 192 -23.14 6.65 29.45
C ALA A 192 -24.59 6.33 29.78
N PHE A 193 -25.39 6.01 28.77
CA PHE A 193 -26.84 5.76 28.92
C PHE A 193 -27.21 4.27 28.91
N LYS A 194 -26.24 3.34 28.86
CA LYS A 194 -26.45 1.88 28.85
C LYS A 194 -27.37 1.40 27.73
N ILE A 195 -27.20 1.97 26.54
CA ILE A 195 -28.03 1.69 25.36
C ILE A 195 -27.66 0.32 24.77
N ALA A 196 -28.65 -0.53 24.47
CA ALA A 196 -28.42 -1.85 23.87
C ALA A 196 -27.99 -1.74 22.40
N HIS A 197 -28.72 -0.98 21.61
CA HIS A 197 -28.51 -0.84 20.17
C HIS A 197 -28.35 0.61 19.78
N MET A 198 -27.36 0.90 18.94
CA MET A 198 -27.06 2.25 18.46
C MET A 198 -27.23 2.31 16.92
N PRO A 199 -27.65 3.46 16.35
CA PRO A 199 -27.75 3.65 14.90
C PRO A 199 -26.41 3.37 14.21
N TYR A 200 -26.46 2.91 12.95
CA TYR A 200 -25.28 2.77 12.13
C TYR A 200 -24.76 4.14 11.69
N TYR A 201 -23.43 4.21 11.46
CA TYR A 201 -22.83 5.39 10.83
C TYR A 201 -23.20 5.48 9.37
N THR A 202 -23.52 6.69 8.93
CA THR A 202 -23.61 7.02 7.51
C THR A 202 -22.74 8.25 7.24
N GLY A 203 -21.82 8.16 6.30
CA GLY A 203 -20.95 9.28 5.95
C GLY A 203 -19.91 9.65 7.01
N VAL A 204 -19.55 10.92 7.06
CA VAL A 204 -18.61 11.51 8.02
C VAL A 204 -19.27 12.65 8.76
N GLY A 205 -19.32 12.55 10.09
CA GLY A 205 -19.92 13.59 10.94
C GLY A 205 -19.12 14.89 10.91
N ILE A 206 -19.84 16.02 10.99
CA ILE A 206 -19.25 17.37 10.83
C ILE A 206 -18.18 17.72 11.86
N VAL A 207 -18.21 17.09 13.02
CA VAL A 207 -17.21 17.23 14.09
C VAL A 207 -16.45 15.92 14.40
N GLN A 208 -16.66 14.88 13.59
CA GLN A 208 -15.96 13.60 13.78
C GLN A 208 -14.45 13.78 13.69
N PRO A 209 -13.66 13.21 14.62
CA PRO A 209 -12.19 13.18 14.50
C PRO A 209 -11.75 12.26 13.37
N TYR A 210 -10.60 12.56 12.77
CA TYR A 210 -9.91 11.59 11.93
C TYR A 210 -9.40 10.43 12.79
N TYR A 211 -9.34 9.23 12.24
CA TYR A 211 -9.02 8.01 12.97
C TYR A 211 -7.62 7.99 13.58
N PHE A 212 -6.69 8.77 13.02
CA PHE A 212 -5.31 8.83 13.48
C PHE A 212 -4.96 10.25 13.97
N ASP A 213 -4.30 10.34 15.11
CA ASP A 213 -3.65 11.60 15.52
C ASP A 213 -2.39 11.81 14.68
N MET A 214 -2.46 12.71 13.70
CA MET A 214 -1.36 12.99 12.80
C MET A 214 -0.10 13.53 13.49
N LYS A 215 -0.24 14.20 14.65
CA LYS A 215 0.94 14.67 15.42
C LYS A 215 1.67 13.50 16.06
N GLN A 216 0.92 12.59 16.67
CA GLN A 216 1.49 11.37 17.26
C GLN A 216 2.09 10.48 16.15
N ALA A 217 1.40 10.34 15.01
CA ALA A 217 1.92 9.60 13.87
C ALA A 217 3.27 10.17 13.39
N VAL A 218 3.38 11.48 13.17
CA VAL A 218 4.65 12.13 12.81
C VAL A 218 5.75 11.81 13.81
N ASN A 219 5.47 11.95 15.12
CA ASN A 219 6.45 11.68 16.16
C ASN A 219 6.91 10.20 16.13
N ILE A 220 5.98 9.26 15.99
CA ILE A 220 6.30 7.82 15.91
C ILE A 220 7.17 7.53 14.68
N PHE A 221 6.80 8.08 13.50
CA PHE A 221 7.59 7.89 12.29
C PHE A 221 8.98 8.53 12.39
N CYS A 222 9.11 9.72 12.96
CA CYS A 222 10.40 10.38 13.17
C CYS A 222 11.30 9.59 14.11
N VAL A 223 10.77 9.11 15.24
CA VAL A 223 11.53 8.28 16.18
C VAL A 223 11.92 6.95 15.55
N GLY A 224 10.98 6.30 14.85
CA GLY A 224 11.26 5.05 14.12
C GLY A 224 12.35 5.23 13.06
N ALA A 225 12.25 6.27 12.24
CA ALA A 225 13.27 6.58 11.23
C ALA A 225 14.64 6.85 11.86
N LEU A 226 14.70 7.62 12.96
CA LEU A 226 15.94 7.86 13.69
C LEU A 226 16.58 6.56 14.19
N MET A 227 15.77 5.67 14.80
CA MET A 227 16.25 4.38 15.29
C MET A 227 16.82 3.51 14.16
N ILE A 228 16.12 3.46 13.02
CA ILE A 228 16.57 2.71 11.84
C ILE A 228 17.86 3.31 11.27
N CYS A 229 17.96 4.65 11.21
CA CYS A 229 19.19 5.32 10.78
C CYS A 229 20.37 5.03 11.70
N LEU A 230 20.18 5.06 13.02
CA LEU A 230 21.22 4.72 13.99
C LEU A 230 21.65 3.26 13.88
N LEU A 231 20.70 2.35 13.68
CA LEU A 231 21.01 0.93 13.47
C LEU A 231 21.81 0.72 12.17
N GLN A 232 21.42 1.37 11.08
CA GLN A 232 22.16 1.30 9.82
C GLN A 232 23.56 1.91 9.94
N LEU A 233 23.69 3.01 10.66
CA LEU A 233 24.99 3.62 10.95
C LEU A 233 25.89 2.67 11.75
N TYR A 234 25.33 2.01 12.76
CA TYR A 234 26.05 0.99 13.52
C TYR A 234 26.52 -0.15 12.61
N VAL A 235 25.64 -0.69 11.74
CA VAL A 235 26.00 -1.73 10.79
C VAL A 235 27.11 -1.25 9.84
N TYR A 236 26.98 -0.03 9.32
CA TYR A 236 27.97 0.57 8.41
C TYR A 236 29.37 0.74 9.05
N ILE A 237 29.42 1.13 10.33
CA ILE A 237 30.69 1.33 11.05
C ILE A 237 31.31 -0.01 11.49
N SER A 238 30.46 -1.00 11.87
CA SER A 238 30.91 -2.25 12.46
C SER A 238 31.18 -3.37 11.45
N ARG A 239 30.77 -3.21 10.19
CA ARG A 239 30.88 -4.25 9.16
C ARG A 239 31.41 -3.68 7.87
N THR A 240 32.10 -4.53 7.08
CA THR A 240 32.64 -4.18 5.76
C THR A 240 32.22 -5.22 4.73
N ASN A 241 31.96 -4.75 3.52
CA ASN A 241 31.77 -5.63 2.38
C ASN A 241 33.15 -6.03 1.85
N GLU A 242 33.39 -7.33 1.65
CA GLU A 242 34.68 -7.84 1.22
C GLU A 242 34.56 -8.94 0.17
N THR A 243 35.55 -9.00 -0.72
CA THR A 243 35.67 -10.12 -1.66
C THR A 243 36.31 -11.29 -0.91
N VAL A 244 35.54 -12.37 -0.74
CA VAL A 244 35.95 -13.55 0.03
C VAL A 244 36.53 -14.67 -0.85
N PHE A 245 36.21 -14.63 -2.14
CA PHE A 245 36.68 -15.58 -3.13
C PHE A 245 36.83 -14.89 -4.48
N ALA A 246 37.96 -15.12 -5.16
CA ALA A 246 38.17 -14.66 -6.54
C ALA A 246 39.19 -15.60 -7.21
N GLU A 247 38.75 -16.41 -8.14
CA GLU A 247 39.59 -17.35 -8.87
C GLU A 247 39.19 -17.43 -10.36
N THR A 248 40.18 -17.72 -11.18
CA THR A 248 39.98 -18.08 -12.58
C THR A 248 40.18 -19.60 -12.71
N ILE A 249 39.18 -20.26 -13.23
CA ILE A 249 39.07 -21.71 -13.31
C ILE A 249 39.07 -22.08 -14.79
N ASN A 250 40.00 -22.95 -15.21
CA ASN A 250 40.00 -23.48 -16.57
C ASN A 250 38.96 -24.60 -16.68
N PHE A 251 38.19 -24.61 -17.74
CA PHE A 251 37.18 -25.67 -18.00
C PHE A 251 37.83 -27.08 -18.02
N ALA A 252 39.08 -27.17 -18.46
CA ALA A 252 39.82 -28.44 -18.46
C ALA A 252 40.05 -28.99 -17.05
N ASP A 253 40.16 -28.13 -16.02
CA ASP A 253 40.42 -28.53 -14.64
C ASP A 253 39.18 -29.05 -13.92
N VAL A 254 37.98 -28.68 -14.40
CA VAL A 254 36.67 -29.04 -13.83
C VAL A 254 35.83 -29.93 -14.75
N LYS A 255 36.44 -30.44 -15.83
CA LYS A 255 35.79 -31.38 -16.72
C LYS A 255 35.63 -32.73 -16.00
N ASP A 256 34.40 -33.18 -15.89
CA ASP A 256 34.01 -34.46 -15.26
C ASP A 256 34.35 -34.57 -13.76
N LYS A 257 34.70 -33.49 -13.07
CA LYS A 257 35.01 -33.45 -11.63
C LYS A 257 34.68 -32.11 -11.00
N GLU A 258 34.35 -32.12 -9.73
CA GLU A 258 34.16 -30.90 -8.94
C GLU A 258 35.54 -30.39 -8.39
N MET A 259 35.72 -29.08 -8.46
CA MET A 259 36.84 -28.41 -7.83
C MET A 259 36.41 -27.90 -6.44
N VAL A 260 37.25 -28.19 -5.42
CA VAL A 260 37.05 -27.66 -4.08
C VAL A 260 37.87 -26.39 -3.93
N SER A 261 37.22 -25.27 -3.59
CA SER A 261 37.93 -24.01 -3.34
C SER A 261 38.66 -24.00 -2.00
N LYS A 262 39.54 -23.02 -1.80
CA LYS A 262 40.05 -22.72 -0.47
C LYS A 262 38.91 -22.28 0.45
N SER A 263 39.06 -22.61 1.75
CA SER A 263 38.12 -22.16 2.78
C SER A 263 38.23 -20.65 2.97
N PHE A 264 37.05 -20.02 3.18
CA PHE A 264 36.94 -18.61 3.51
C PHE A 264 35.95 -18.40 4.66
N THR A 265 36.09 -17.28 5.37
CA THR A 265 35.26 -16.97 6.55
C THR A 265 34.31 -15.84 6.24
N LEU A 266 33.00 -16.03 6.55
CA LEU A 266 31.98 -15.01 6.50
C LEU A 266 31.73 -14.49 7.92
N SER A 267 31.80 -13.18 8.12
CA SER A 267 31.63 -12.53 9.42
C SER A 267 30.48 -11.52 9.43
N GLY A 268 29.99 -11.14 10.62
CA GLY A 268 29.02 -10.05 10.77
C GLY A 268 27.54 -10.47 10.70
N GLY A 269 27.22 -11.75 10.89
CA GLY A 269 25.85 -12.27 10.94
C GLY A 269 25.35 -12.78 9.58
N SER A 270 24.04 -12.85 9.37
CA SER A 270 23.47 -13.30 8.09
C SER A 270 23.46 -12.17 7.07
N ALA A 271 23.92 -12.47 5.84
CA ALA A 271 23.95 -11.51 4.74
C ALA A 271 23.91 -12.23 3.37
N PRO A 272 23.69 -11.53 2.27
CA PRO A 272 23.83 -12.11 0.94
C PRO A 272 25.30 -12.25 0.55
N LEU A 273 25.60 -13.37 -0.08
CA LEU A 273 26.87 -13.60 -0.78
C LEU A 273 26.63 -13.40 -2.28
N LYS A 274 27.14 -12.29 -2.82
CA LYS A 274 27.01 -11.95 -4.23
C LYS A 274 28.10 -12.65 -5.03
N VAL A 275 27.71 -13.42 -6.03
CA VAL A 275 28.62 -14.07 -6.94
C VAL A 275 28.50 -13.41 -8.32
N ASN A 276 29.63 -13.05 -8.88
CA ASN A 276 29.78 -12.64 -10.26
C ASN A 276 30.56 -13.72 -10.99
N ALA A 277 29.98 -14.22 -12.07
CA ALA A 277 30.59 -15.19 -12.95
C ALA A 277 30.79 -14.55 -14.32
N PHE A 278 32.01 -14.59 -14.84
CA PHE A 278 32.36 -14.09 -16.17
C PHE A 278 32.99 -15.22 -16.97
N SER A 279 32.57 -15.33 -18.24
CA SER A 279 33.15 -16.24 -19.21
C SER A 279 33.15 -15.57 -20.58
N GLY A 280 34.25 -15.61 -21.30
CA GLY A 280 34.41 -14.96 -22.60
C GLY A 280 33.66 -15.70 -23.71
N VAL A 281 32.36 -15.93 -23.51
CA VAL A 281 31.46 -16.56 -24.49
C VAL A 281 31.20 -15.61 -25.64
N ASP A 282 31.15 -16.15 -26.84
CA ASP A 282 30.89 -15.44 -28.07
C ASP A 282 30.15 -16.38 -29.03
N ASN A 283 28.89 -16.10 -29.32
CA ASN A 283 27.95 -17.00 -29.97
C ASN A 283 27.97 -18.41 -29.35
N SER A 284 28.04 -18.47 -28.04
CA SER A 284 28.20 -19.69 -27.24
C SER A 284 27.73 -19.50 -25.82
N TRP A 285 27.71 -20.58 -25.08
CA TRP A 285 27.33 -20.58 -23.68
C TRP A 285 28.37 -21.27 -22.78
N ALA A 286 28.33 -20.94 -21.49
CA ALA A 286 28.96 -21.64 -20.42
C ALA A 286 28.00 -21.72 -19.21
N ASN A 287 28.08 -22.80 -18.46
CA ASN A 287 27.32 -22.98 -17.22
C ASN A 287 28.28 -23.11 -16.05
N VAL A 288 27.94 -22.51 -14.93
CA VAL A 288 28.64 -22.72 -13.67
C VAL A 288 27.67 -23.22 -12.61
N GLN A 289 28.07 -24.26 -11.92
CA GLN A 289 27.37 -24.86 -10.80
C GLN A 289 28.20 -24.65 -9.53
N LEU A 290 27.61 -24.04 -8.53
CA LEU A 290 28.26 -23.74 -7.26
C LEU A 290 27.49 -24.35 -6.11
N SER A 291 28.20 -25.09 -5.26
CA SER A 291 27.68 -25.54 -3.97
C SER A 291 28.48 -24.86 -2.87
N LEU A 292 27.85 -23.98 -2.11
CA LEU A 292 28.44 -23.36 -0.93
C LEU A 292 28.26 -24.28 0.27
N VAL A 293 29.33 -24.81 0.79
CA VAL A 293 29.33 -25.78 1.88
C VAL A 293 29.77 -25.12 3.19
N ASN A 294 28.94 -25.21 4.22
CA ASN A 294 29.29 -24.78 5.56
C ASN A 294 30.15 -25.89 6.25
N GLU A 295 31.38 -25.59 6.58
CA GLU A 295 32.32 -26.59 7.11
C GLU A 295 31.97 -27.10 8.52
N LYS A 296 31.15 -26.34 9.25
CA LYS A 296 30.73 -26.71 10.60
C LYS A 296 29.44 -27.54 10.62
N THR A 297 28.48 -27.17 9.78
CA THR A 297 27.12 -27.78 9.77
C THR A 297 26.96 -28.80 8.66
N ASN A 298 27.86 -28.81 7.65
CA ASN A 298 27.72 -29.53 6.39
C ASN A 298 26.47 -29.17 5.60
N GLU A 299 25.89 -28.00 5.87
CA GLU A 299 24.78 -27.48 5.10
C GLU A 299 25.28 -26.99 3.74
N ILE A 300 24.54 -27.33 2.68
CA ILE A 300 24.94 -27.03 1.31
C ILE A 300 23.85 -26.13 0.69
N VAL A 301 24.27 -25.03 0.12
CA VAL A 301 23.42 -24.15 -0.71
C VAL A 301 23.88 -24.25 -2.14
N TYR A 302 23.04 -24.80 -2.99
CA TYR A 302 23.32 -25.03 -4.41
C TYR A 302 22.76 -23.90 -5.28
N THR A 303 23.51 -23.55 -6.33
CA THR A 303 23.08 -22.65 -7.39
C THR A 303 23.73 -23.00 -8.72
N SER A 304 23.04 -22.72 -9.82
CA SER A 304 23.57 -22.87 -11.18
C SER A 304 23.22 -21.62 -11.99
N LYS A 305 24.12 -21.21 -12.89
CA LYS A 305 23.92 -20.05 -13.75
C LYS A 305 24.52 -20.27 -15.13
N ASP A 306 23.71 -19.96 -16.14
CA ASP A 306 24.16 -19.93 -17.52
C ASP A 306 24.71 -18.54 -17.86
N ILE A 307 25.78 -18.50 -18.62
CA ILE A 307 26.45 -17.33 -19.15
C ILE A 307 26.44 -17.52 -20.66
N GLU A 308 25.71 -16.71 -21.37
CA GLU A 308 25.54 -16.85 -22.81
C GLU A 308 25.53 -15.50 -23.50
N GLN A 309 26.15 -15.43 -24.65
CA GLN A 309 26.11 -14.27 -25.50
C GLN A 309 26.01 -14.71 -26.95
N TYR A 310 24.98 -14.20 -27.61
CA TYR A 310 24.72 -14.42 -29.01
C TYR A 310 24.59 -13.09 -29.74
N HIS A 311 25.09 -13.04 -30.96
CA HIS A 311 24.89 -11.88 -31.83
C HIS A 311 24.86 -12.33 -33.29
N GLY A 312 24.17 -11.56 -34.09
CA GLY A 312 24.00 -11.88 -35.49
C GLY A 312 23.53 -10.67 -36.28
N TYR A 313 23.23 -10.95 -37.56
CA TYR A 313 22.70 -9.97 -38.50
C TYR A 313 21.53 -10.60 -39.23
N GLU A 314 20.33 -9.99 -39.13
CA GLU A 314 19.10 -10.49 -39.72
C GLU A 314 18.30 -9.31 -40.28
N ASP A 315 17.68 -9.46 -41.45
CA ASP A 315 16.84 -8.45 -42.13
C ASP A 315 17.48 -7.05 -42.27
N GLY A 316 18.82 -6.96 -42.34
CA GLY A 316 19.53 -5.70 -42.48
C GLY A 316 19.93 -5.06 -41.13
N GLU A 317 19.61 -5.67 -40.03
CA GLU A 317 19.91 -5.16 -38.68
C GLU A 317 20.81 -6.12 -37.90
N SER A 318 21.72 -5.56 -37.09
CA SER A 318 22.52 -6.35 -36.16
C SER A 318 21.74 -6.52 -34.85
N TRP A 319 21.77 -7.71 -34.31
CA TRP A 319 21.20 -8.02 -33.01
C TRP A 319 22.25 -8.62 -32.05
N SER A 320 22.05 -8.45 -30.76
CA SER A 320 22.88 -9.08 -29.72
C SER A 320 21.97 -9.41 -28.50
N GLU A 321 22.14 -10.60 -27.97
CA GLU A 321 21.40 -11.11 -26.80
C GLU A 321 22.35 -11.77 -25.82
N GLY A 322 22.02 -11.70 -24.52
CA GLY A 322 22.81 -12.27 -23.46
C GLY A 322 23.96 -11.38 -22.97
N SER A 323 24.84 -11.96 -22.15
CA SER A 323 25.97 -11.27 -21.51
C SER A 323 27.09 -12.24 -21.17
N GLN A 324 28.32 -11.79 -21.30
CA GLN A 324 29.52 -12.54 -20.84
C GLN A 324 29.65 -12.57 -19.32
N SER A 325 28.81 -11.84 -18.59
CA SER A 325 28.88 -11.75 -17.13
C SER A 325 27.50 -11.87 -16.51
N GLU A 326 27.37 -12.76 -15.56
CA GLU A 326 26.15 -12.97 -14.79
C GLU A 326 26.36 -12.75 -13.31
N GLU A 327 25.40 -12.07 -12.67
CA GLU A 327 25.42 -11.82 -11.23
C GLU A 327 24.25 -12.54 -10.56
N PHE A 328 24.51 -13.19 -9.43
CA PHE A 328 23.48 -13.81 -8.61
C PHE A 328 23.83 -13.75 -7.12
N ASN A 329 22.83 -13.90 -6.28
CA ASN A 329 22.99 -13.79 -4.83
C ASN A 329 22.58 -15.10 -4.16
N LEU A 330 23.44 -15.61 -3.29
CA LEU A 330 23.08 -16.60 -2.30
C LEU A 330 22.56 -15.85 -1.07
N CYS A 331 21.25 -15.89 -0.84
CA CYS A 331 20.60 -15.14 0.21
C CYS A 331 20.55 -15.90 1.52
N GLY A 332 20.57 -15.16 2.65
CA GLY A 332 20.42 -15.75 3.98
C GLY A 332 21.60 -16.57 4.48
N VAL A 333 22.77 -16.44 3.85
CA VAL A 333 23.97 -17.14 4.29
C VAL A 333 24.37 -16.64 5.68
N SER A 334 24.60 -17.54 6.63
CA SER A 334 25.02 -17.19 7.98
C SER A 334 26.53 -16.94 8.06
N SER A 335 26.99 -16.28 9.13
CA SER A 335 28.41 -16.22 9.41
C SER A 335 28.98 -17.62 9.72
N GLY A 336 30.18 -17.90 9.23
CA GLY A 336 30.79 -19.21 9.39
C GLY A 336 31.99 -19.41 8.47
N GLN A 337 32.53 -20.61 8.46
CA GLN A 337 33.62 -21.04 7.58
C GLN A 337 33.02 -21.85 6.44
N TYR A 338 33.39 -21.52 5.21
CA TYR A 338 32.81 -22.07 4.00
C TYR A 338 33.85 -22.38 2.95
N HIS A 339 33.54 -23.29 2.04
CA HIS A 339 34.22 -23.46 0.78
C HIS A 339 33.19 -23.67 -0.34
N PHE A 340 33.61 -23.47 -1.58
CA PHE A 340 32.81 -23.83 -2.75
C PHE A 340 33.23 -25.20 -3.31
N LEU A 341 32.22 -25.97 -3.73
CA LEU A 341 32.37 -27.00 -4.74
C LEU A 341 31.94 -26.40 -6.06
N ILE A 342 32.81 -26.45 -7.05
CA ILE A 342 32.61 -25.76 -8.32
C ILE A 342 32.67 -26.76 -9.44
N SER A 343 31.62 -26.80 -10.26
CA SER A 343 31.58 -27.49 -11.53
C SER A 343 31.24 -26.48 -12.62
N ALA A 344 31.84 -26.60 -13.77
CA ALA A 344 31.58 -25.72 -14.88
C ALA A 344 31.64 -26.49 -16.20
N GLU A 345 30.68 -26.13 -17.07
CA GLU A 345 30.56 -26.70 -18.37
C GLU A 345 30.53 -25.54 -19.41
N LYS A 346 30.94 -25.84 -20.60
CA LYS A 346 30.81 -24.93 -21.74
C LYS A 346 30.27 -25.68 -22.94
N GLU A 347 29.83 -24.93 -23.92
CA GLU A 347 29.46 -25.51 -25.18
C GLU A 347 30.55 -26.43 -25.71
N GLY A 348 30.21 -27.69 -25.82
CA GLY A 348 31.11 -28.69 -26.28
C GLY A 348 31.36 -28.55 -27.76
N SER A 349 32.61 -28.61 -28.21
CA SER A 349 32.90 -28.91 -29.59
C SER A 349 32.24 -30.25 -29.94
N LEU A 350 31.22 -30.22 -30.79
CA LEU A 350 30.48 -31.41 -31.21
C LEU A 350 31.32 -32.44 -31.97
N LEU A 351 32.62 -32.18 -32.13
CA LEU A 351 33.51 -33.05 -32.91
C LEU A 351 34.88 -33.29 -32.29
N PRO A 352 35.43 -34.50 -32.41
CA PRO A 352 36.82 -34.72 -32.17
C PRO A 352 37.65 -33.80 -33.08
N ALA A 353 38.56 -33.05 -32.48
CA ALA A 353 39.47 -32.19 -33.21
C ALA A 353 40.18 -33.00 -34.28
N PHE A 354 39.85 -32.74 -35.54
CA PHE A 354 40.61 -33.26 -36.67
C PHE A 354 41.94 -32.50 -36.70
N SER A 355 43.00 -33.08 -36.22
CA SER A 355 44.33 -32.49 -36.28
C SER A 355 44.68 -32.25 -37.75
N GLY A 356 44.64 -30.99 -38.17
CA GLY A 356 45.04 -30.59 -39.52
C GLY A 356 43.98 -29.84 -40.38
N LEU A 357 42.74 -29.73 -39.90
CA LEU A 357 41.65 -29.04 -40.61
C LEU A 357 41.11 -27.83 -39.84
N GLN A 358 41.89 -27.17 -39.03
CA GLN A 358 41.54 -25.92 -38.39
C GLN A 358 41.61 -24.78 -39.42
N SER A 359 40.45 -24.31 -39.90
CA SER A 359 40.35 -23.01 -40.53
C SER A 359 40.15 -21.94 -39.42
N PRO A 360 40.85 -20.80 -39.48
CA PRO A 360 40.64 -19.72 -38.57
C PRO A 360 39.23 -19.08 -38.67
N ASP A 361 38.52 -19.28 -39.76
CA ASP A 361 37.22 -18.71 -40.05
C ASP A 361 36.13 -19.78 -40.03
N SER A 362 35.85 -20.28 -38.97
CA SER A 362 35.03 -21.41 -38.54
C SER A 362 33.50 -21.19 -38.72
N ARG A 363 33.07 -20.87 -39.87
CA ARG A 363 31.66 -20.67 -40.27
C ARG A 363 31.03 -21.86 -40.98
N ILE A 364 31.80 -22.95 -41.15
CA ILE A 364 31.44 -23.98 -42.12
C ILE A 364 31.13 -25.28 -41.40
N LEU A 365 29.95 -25.83 -41.64
CA LEU A 365 29.59 -27.21 -41.28
C LEU A 365 29.81 -28.10 -42.51
N ILE A 366 30.61 -29.14 -42.38
CA ILE A 366 30.79 -30.17 -43.40
C ILE A 366 30.17 -31.45 -42.88
N SER A 367 29.19 -32.00 -43.59
CA SER A 367 28.55 -33.28 -43.26
C SER A 367 28.53 -34.21 -44.48
N ARG A 368 28.58 -35.51 -44.20
CA ARG A 368 28.45 -36.56 -45.23
C ARG A 368 27.21 -37.38 -44.95
N ASP A 369 26.37 -37.56 -45.93
CA ASP A 369 25.21 -38.42 -45.86
C ASP A 369 25.56 -39.91 -46.05
N LYS A 370 24.57 -40.78 -45.89
CA LYS A 370 24.71 -42.23 -46.10
C LYS A 370 25.01 -42.59 -47.56
N SER A 371 24.75 -41.71 -48.50
CA SER A 371 25.03 -41.90 -49.93
C SER A 371 26.48 -41.53 -50.32
N GLY A 372 27.21 -40.95 -49.39
CA GLY A 372 28.56 -40.43 -49.60
C GLY A 372 28.62 -39.01 -50.12
N THR A 373 27.48 -38.33 -50.20
CA THR A 373 27.43 -36.92 -50.61
C THR A 373 27.92 -36.05 -49.47
N VAL A 374 28.87 -35.16 -49.74
CA VAL A 374 29.38 -34.19 -48.80
C VAL A 374 28.66 -32.88 -48.98
N GLU A 375 28.05 -32.40 -47.91
CA GLU A 375 27.39 -31.11 -47.84
C GLU A 375 28.23 -30.16 -46.99
N VAL A 376 28.42 -28.96 -47.49
CA VAL A 376 29.08 -27.87 -46.79
C VAL A 376 28.10 -26.75 -46.61
N THR A 377 27.86 -26.35 -45.42
CA THR A 377 26.88 -25.31 -45.10
C THR A 377 27.57 -24.15 -44.37
N ASP A 378 27.31 -22.92 -44.79
CA ASP A 378 27.59 -21.73 -43.99
C ASP A 378 26.53 -21.64 -42.90
N ILE A 379 26.92 -21.80 -41.64
CA ILE A 379 26.02 -21.85 -40.50
C ILE A 379 25.23 -20.54 -40.34
N TYR A 380 25.85 -19.42 -40.71
CA TYR A 380 25.20 -18.09 -40.59
C TYR A 380 24.29 -17.73 -41.78
N LYS A 381 24.59 -18.26 -42.96
CA LYS A 381 23.83 -17.96 -44.15
C LYS A 381 22.83 -19.03 -44.57
N GLY A 382 22.93 -20.22 -43.95
CA GLY A 382 22.04 -21.36 -44.25
C GLY A 382 22.06 -21.85 -45.65
N GLN A 383 23.12 -21.54 -46.41
CA GLN A 383 23.24 -21.92 -47.85
C GLN A 383 24.21 -23.09 -48.00
N PRO A 384 23.68 -24.29 -48.27
CA PRO A 384 24.53 -25.45 -48.47
C PRO A 384 25.19 -25.43 -49.86
N ILE A 385 26.42 -25.90 -49.90
CA ILE A 385 27.07 -26.33 -51.13
C ILE A 385 27.19 -27.85 -51.08
N THR A 386 26.66 -28.54 -52.03
CA THR A 386 26.78 -29.99 -52.11
C THR A 386 27.83 -30.35 -53.18
N PHE A 387 28.79 -31.17 -52.82
CA PHE A 387 29.79 -31.70 -53.75
C PHE A 387 30.21 -33.13 -53.39
N ILE A 388 30.66 -33.90 -54.33
CA ILE A 388 31.02 -35.31 -54.15
C ILE A 388 32.55 -35.49 -54.08
N ASP A 389 33.29 -34.68 -54.80
CA ASP A 389 34.75 -34.72 -54.89
C ASP A 389 35.35 -33.32 -55.08
N GLY A 390 36.65 -33.20 -55.02
CA GLY A 390 37.37 -31.94 -55.16
C GLY A 390 37.16 -31.26 -56.51
N LYS A 391 36.83 -31.99 -57.57
CA LYS A 391 36.57 -31.44 -58.92
C LYS A 391 35.23 -30.69 -58.96
N THR A 392 34.26 -31.15 -58.19
CA THR A 392 32.99 -30.44 -57.95
C THR A 392 33.23 -29.14 -57.23
N LEU A 393 34.04 -29.14 -56.17
CA LEU A 393 34.42 -27.95 -55.41
C LEU A 393 35.18 -26.94 -56.28
N GLU A 394 36.09 -27.41 -57.20
CA GLU A 394 36.84 -26.54 -58.13
C GLU A 394 35.91 -25.72 -59.05
N LYS A 395 34.74 -26.23 -59.34
CA LYS A 395 33.75 -25.58 -60.21
C LYS A 395 32.81 -24.66 -59.48
N ASP A 396 32.76 -24.75 -58.13
CA ASP A 396 31.89 -23.94 -57.30
C ASP A 396 32.42 -22.50 -57.19
N THR A 397 31.60 -21.54 -57.60
CA THR A 397 31.93 -20.11 -57.65
C THR A 397 31.27 -19.33 -56.53
N THR A 398 30.49 -19.96 -55.64
CA THR A 398 29.85 -19.29 -54.50
C THR A 398 30.89 -18.81 -53.49
N GLU A 399 30.52 -17.84 -52.66
CA GLU A 399 31.40 -17.35 -51.58
C GLU A 399 31.80 -18.48 -50.62
N LEU A 400 30.88 -19.42 -50.36
CA LEU A 400 31.14 -20.58 -49.53
C LEU A 400 32.14 -21.53 -50.21
N GLY A 401 32.00 -21.80 -51.52
CA GLY A 401 32.95 -22.59 -52.29
C GLY A 401 34.34 -21.98 -52.32
N LYS A 402 34.46 -20.66 -52.46
CA LYS A 402 35.73 -19.94 -52.36
C LYS A 402 36.35 -20.09 -50.96
N LEU A 403 35.53 -19.96 -49.89
CA LEU A 403 35.98 -20.10 -48.53
C LEU A 403 36.47 -21.52 -48.22
N VAL A 404 35.74 -22.54 -48.66
CA VAL A 404 36.15 -23.94 -48.50
C VAL A 404 37.46 -24.23 -49.23
N LYS A 405 37.62 -23.75 -50.48
CA LYS A 405 38.87 -23.89 -51.27
C LYS A 405 40.06 -23.24 -50.54
N ALA A 406 39.86 -22.02 -50.03
CA ALA A 406 40.88 -21.28 -49.31
C ALA A 406 41.28 -21.97 -47.98
N SER A 407 40.30 -22.52 -47.28
CA SER A 407 40.50 -23.10 -45.94
C SER A 407 41.02 -24.52 -45.95
N PHE A 408 40.59 -25.34 -46.87
CA PHE A 408 40.87 -26.77 -46.86
C PHE A 408 41.67 -27.27 -48.05
N GLY A 409 41.64 -26.60 -49.16
CA GLY A 409 42.23 -27.09 -50.40
C GLY A 409 41.49 -28.33 -50.94
N THR A 410 41.54 -28.55 -52.25
CA THR A 410 40.80 -29.65 -52.91
C THR A 410 41.28 -31.05 -52.44
N SER A 411 42.57 -31.26 -52.30
CA SER A 411 43.16 -32.56 -51.88
C SER A 411 42.72 -33.02 -50.46
N LYS A 412 42.47 -32.08 -49.54
CA LYS A 412 41.97 -32.40 -48.20
C LYS A 412 40.48 -32.74 -48.19
N ILE A 413 39.68 -32.16 -49.09
CA ILE A 413 38.26 -32.46 -49.24
C ILE A 413 38.05 -33.89 -49.71
N ASP A 414 38.87 -34.34 -50.69
CA ASP A 414 38.82 -35.75 -51.16
C ASP A 414 39.12 -36.76 -50.05
N SER A 415 39.99 -36.42 -49.11
CA SER A 415 40.25 -37.24 -47.93
C SER A 415 39.07 -37.27 -46.97
N LEU A 416 38.32 -36.17 -46.81
CA LEU A 416 37.11 -36.07 -45.97
C LEU A 416 35.94 -36.88 -46.52
N ILE A 417 35.76 -36.86 -47.85
CA ILE A 417 34.69 -37.61 -48.54
C ILE A 417 34.82 -39.12 -48.27
N ASN A 418 36.04 -39.60 -48.12
CA ASN A 418 36.31 -41.02 -47.92
C ASN A 418 36.24 -41.49 -46.44
N THR A 419 35.94 -40.58 -45.51
CA THR A 419 35.84 -40.89 -44.08
C THR A 419 34.40 -41.08 -43.67
N GLU A 420 33.95 -42.34 -43.42
CA GLU A 420 32.57 -42.65 -43.04
C GLU A 420 32.17 -42.01 -41.69
N GLY A 421 30.94 -41.45 -41.68
CA GLY A 421 30.29 -40.96 -40.46
C GLY A 421 30.81 -39.64 -39.91
N LEU A 422 31.63 -38.92 -40.68
CA LEU A 422 32.24 -37.70 -40.19
C LEU A 422 31.29 -36.49 -40.34
N ARG A 423 31.01 -35.82 -39.25
CA ARG A 423 30.51 -34.47 -39.20
C ARG A 423 31.66 -33.56 -38.80
N LEU A 424 32.03 -32.65 -39.67
CA LEU A 424 32.99 -31.60 -39.35
C LEU A 424 32.25 -30.29 -39.21
N THR A 425 32.18 -29.78 -38.01
CA THR A 425 31.85 -28.38 -37.79
C THR A 425 33.14 -27.61 -37.70
N THR A 426 33.21 -26.55 -38.43
CA THR A 426 34.27 -25.56 -38.28
C THR A 426 33.74 -24.38 -37.44
N ASP A 427 32.80 -24.65 -36.57
CA ASP A 427 32.42 -23.66 -35.57
C ASP A 427 33.65 -23.16 -34.82
N PRO A 428 33.77 -21.87 -34.53
CA PRO A 428 34.82 -21.44 -33.64
C PRO A 428 34.70 -22.29 -32.41
N ILE A 429 35.70 -23.11 -32.17
CA ILE A 429 35.92 -23.64 -30.84
C ILE A 429 35.86 -22.39 -29.98
N SER A 430 34.83 -22.27 -29.20
CA SER A 430 34.70 -21.16 -28.27
C SER A 430 36.07 -21.00 -27.60
N ASN A 431 36.78 -19.91 -27.95
CA ASN A 431 38.10 -19.60 -27.37
C ASN A 431 38.01 -19.41 -25.87
N ASN A 432 36.82 -19.60 -25.34
CA ASN A 432 36.50 -19.58 -23.94
C ASN A 432 37.13 -20.80 -23.25
N THR A 433 38.27 -20.61 -22.63
CA THR A 433 39.02 -21.65 -21.93
C THR A 433 38.83 -21.61 -20.43
N TYR A 434 38.23 -20.55 -19.89
CA TYR A 434 38.13 -20.31 -18.48
C TYR A 434 36.80 -19.62 -18.09
N ILE A 435 36.51 -19.76 -16.81
CA ILE A 435 35.47 -18.96 -16.12
C ILE A 435 36.12 -18.23 -14.95
N GLN A 436 35.78 -16.97 -14.78
CA GLN A 436 36.19 -16.18 -13.62
C GLN A 436 35.01 -16.08 -12.64
N LEU A 437 35.31 -16.44 -11.39
CA LEU A 437 34.32 -16.35 -10.32
C LEU A 437 34.83 -15.40 -9.24
N LYS A 438 33.94 -14.49 -8.84
CA LYS A 438 34.19 -13.55 -7.75
C LYS A 438 33.01 -13.55 -6.79
N ALA A 439 33.24 -13.96 -5.55
CA ALA A 439 32.22 -13.89 -4.50
C ALA A 439 32.55 -12.76 -3.52
N THR A 440 31.56 -11.90 -3.31
CA THR A 440 31.64 -10.73 -2.43
C THR A 440 30.60 -10.88 -1.32
N TRP A 441 31.07 -10.88 -0.10
CA TRP A 441 30.23 -10.87 1.09
C TRP A 441 29.68 -9.48 1.34
N LEU A 442 28.35 -9.35 1.51
CA LEU A 442 27.66 -8.06 1.60
C LEU A 442 26.88 -7.88 2.93
N PRO A 443 27.57 -7.87 4.09
CA PRO A 443 26.91 -7.64 5.38
C PRO A 443 26.42 -6.19 5.55
N VAL A 444 26.88 -5.25 4.73
CA VAL A 444 26.40 -3.87 4.68
C VAL A 444 25.56 -3.71 3.42
N SER A 445 24.22 -3.72 3.61
CA SER A 445 23.27 -3.49 2.53
C SER A 445 22.40 -2.29 2.85
N PHE A 446 22.28 -1.35 1.91
CA PHE A 446 21.37 -0.23 1.99
C PHE A 446 20.00 -0.55 1.39
N TRP A 447 19.83 -1.68 0.72
CA TRP A 447 18.57 -2.04 0.08
C TRP A 447 17.45 -2.24 1.10
N ASN A 448 17.67 -3.08 2.11
CA ASN A 448 16.68 -3.32 3.16
C ASN A 448 16.37 -2.06 3.96
N PHE A 449 17.39 -1.25 4.27
CA PHE A 449 17.24 0.03 4.92
C PHE A 449 16.36 0.98 4.10
N GLY A 450 16.67 1.16 2.82
CA GLY A 450 15.89 2.01 1.90
C GLY A 450 14.47 1.51 1.73
N PHE A 451 14.26 0.20 1.64
CA PHE A 451 12.94 -0.40 1.51
C PHE A 451 12.07 -0.17 2.76
N ILE A 452 12.62 -0.31 3.97
CA ILE A 452 11.88 -0.02 5.20
C ILE A 452 11.51 1.46 5.29
N LEU A 453 12.43 2.37 4.99
CA LEU A 453 12.15 3.81 4.95
C LEU A 453 11.08 4.14 3.91
N PHE A 454 11.14 3.52 2.74
CA PHE A 454 10.13 3.69 1.69
C PHE A 454 8.74 3.26 2.18
N ILE A 455 8.62 2.09 2.83
CA ILE A 455 7.36 1.63 3.41
C ILE A 455 6.84 2.64 4.45
N MET A 456 7.71 3.14 5.34
CA MET A 456 7.33 4.13 6.34
C MET A 456 6.79 5.41 5.69
N ILE A 457 7.48 5.94 4.70
CA ILE A 457 7.05 7.13 3.94
C ILE A 457 5.71 6.85 3.23
N ALA A 458 5.57 5.70 2.57
CA ALA A 458 4.35 5.32 1.86
C ALA A 458 3.14 5.23 2.80
N LEU A 459 3.32 4.62 3.99
CA LEU A 459 2.28 4.57 5.03
C LEU A 459 1.90 5.96 5.54
N PHE A 460 2.88 6.83 5.77
CA PHE A 460 2.63 8.20 6.20
C PHE A 460 1.87 9.00 5.13
N VAL A 461 2.27 8.88 3.87
CA VAL A 461 1.59 9.51 2.73
C VAL A 461 0.17 8.97 2.60
N ALA A 462 -0.04 7.66 2.74
CA ALA A 462 -1.37 7.05 2.72
C ALA A 462 -2.28 7.60 3.83
N MET A 463 -1.77 7.76 5.06
CA MET A 463 -2.51 8.38 6.15
C MET A 463 -2.84 9.86 5.86
N TRP A 464 -1.92 10.61 5.26
CA TRP A 464 -2.13 12.02 4.90
C TRP A 464 -3.19 12.16 3.80
N ILE A 465 -3.12 11.32 2.77
CA ILE A 465 -4.11 11.24 1.70
C ILE A 465 -5.48 10.83 2.28
N GLY A 466 -5.51 9.81 3.13
CA GLY A 466 -6.73 9.38 3.81
C GLY A 466 -7.38 10.49 4.62
N LYS A 467 -6.57 11.31 5.34
CA LYS A 467 -7.05 12.50 6.04
C LYS A 467 -7.63 13.54 5.10
N HIS A 468 -7.02 13.74 3.94
CA HIS A 468 -7.54 14.66 2.93
C HIS A 468 -8.93 14.22 2.47
N PHE A 469 -9.09 12.97 2.03
CA PHE A 469 -10.39 12.43 1.61
C PHE A 469 -11.43 12.42 2.74
N PHE A 470 -11.03 12.11 3.96
CA PHE A 470 -11.89 12.22 5.12
C PHE A 470 -12.42 13.65 5.29
N ASN A 471 -11.55 14.66 5.18
CA ASN A 471 -11.97 16.05 5.27
C ASN A 471 -12.84 16.50 4.10
N VAL A 472 -12.56 16.05 2.87
CA VAL A 472 -13.43 16.30 1.70
C VAL A 472 -14.83 15.75 1.97
N ASN A 473 -14.95 14.50 2.43
CA ASN A 473 -16.24 13.90 2.77
C ASN A 473 -16.93 14.61 3.93
N LYS A 474 -16.19 15.05 4.94
CA LYS A 474 -16.71 15.83 6.07
C LYS A 474 -17.38 17.14 5.62
N TRP A 475 -16.84 17.79 4.59
CA TRP A 475 -17.31 19.05 4.06
C TRP A 475 -18.22 18.92 2.83
N LYS A 476 -18.54 17.69 2.43
CA LYS A 476 -19.29 17.40 1.19
C LYS A 476 -20.64 18.10 1.12
N ASN A 477 -21.33 18.24 2.26
CA ASN A 477 -22.66 18.82 2.34
C ASN A 477 -22.63 20.33 2.68
N SER A 478 -21.46 20.97 2.65
CA SER A 478 -21.30 22.39 2.96
C SER A 478 -21.09 23.20 1.70
N SER A 479 -21.86 24.28 1.55
CA SER A 479 -21.65 25.28 0.50
C SER A 479 -20.38 26.13 0.72
N ASN A 480 -19.76 26.03 1.91
CA ASN A 480 -18.55 26.75 2.31
C ASN A 480 -17.31 25.83 2.43
N THR A 481 -17.33 24.71 1.71
CA THR A 481 -16.23 23.75 1.74
C THR A 481 -14.88 24.41 1.39
N PRO A 482 -13.80 24.16 2.17
CA PRO A 482 -12.45 24.55 1.80
C PRO A 482 -11.83 23.62 0.75
N TYR A 483 -12.53 22.59 0.33
CA TYR A 483 -12.10 21.58 -0.63
C TYR A 483 -13.04 21.66 -1.86
N PRO A 484 -12.84 22.64 -2.78
CA PRO A 484 -13.67 22.72 -3.98
C PRO A 484 -13.56 21.41 -4.77
N ALA A 485 -14.69 20.97 -5.32
CA ALA A 485 -14.66 19.90 -6.31
C ALA A 485 -13.76 20.38 -7.47
N ASN A 486 -12.84 19.53 -7.91
CA ASN A 486 -12.19 19.76 -9.18
C ASN A 486 -13.30 19.64 -10.23
N ASP A 487 -13.68 20.74 -10.84
CA ASP A 487 -14.51 20.75 -12.05
C ASP A 487 -13.68 20.03 -13.14
N ASN A 488 -13.91 18.73 -13.29
CA ASN A 488 -13.50 17.94 -14.43
C ASN A 488 -14.67 17.82 -15.39
#